data_bc9c5c20495af218fc3bda0134d1d98a
#
_entry.id   bc9c5c20495af218fc3bda0134d1d98a
#
_cell.length_a   1.000
_cell.length_b   1.000
_cell.length_c   1.000
_cell.angle_alpha   90.00
_cell.angle_beta   90.00
_cell.angle_gamma   90.00
#
_symmetry.space_group_name_H-M   'P 1'
#
loop_
_entity.id
_entity.type
_entity.pdbx_description
1 polymer ?
#
loop_
_entity_poly.entity_id
_entity_poly.type
_entity_poly.pdbx_seq_one_letter_code
_entity_poly.pdbx_strand_id
1 'polypeptide(L)'
;LFPYTTLFRSLEGREYVPFRYENGDTRKELLARSRYLLFKSGEKWTLSQSKRAEILFREYPDLKTAYGLSHSLRMIFSKNTVKDAARLSMAKWYNKVEEAGFRSFNVIAATFYEHYDDILNFYTNRSSNAAAESFNAKIKAFRASLRGIVDEKFFLYRLAKIYAYPH
;
A
#
# COMPACT_ATOMS: atom_id res chain seq x y z
N LEU A 1 -19.23 -28.84 3.56
CA LEU A 1 -18.24 -29.72 4.21
C LEU A 1 -17.34 -30.30 3.13
N PHE A 2 -16.22 -29.58 2.82
CA PHE A 2 -15.18 -30.13 1.95
C PHE A 2 -14.17 -30.87 2.83
N PRO A 3 -13.88 -32.16 2.57
CA PRO A 3 -12.90 -32.89 3.36
C PRO A 3 -11.48 -32.55 2.89
N TYR A 4 -10.89 -31.52 3.47
CA TYR A 4 -9.48 -31.18 3.27
C TYR A 4 -8.48 -32.13 3.94
N THR A 5 -8.95 -33.20 4.54
CA THR A 5 -8.12 -34.13 5.33
C THR A 5 -7.63 -35.38 4.57
N THR A 6 -7.94 -35.51 3.29
CA THR A 6 -7.64 -36.80 2.60
C THR A 6 -6.49 -36.74 1.59
N LEU A 7 -5.82 -35.62 1.41
CA LEU A 7 -4.72 -35.47 0.43
C LEU A 7 -3.31 -35.66 1.02
N PHE A 8 -3.18 -36.01 2.29
CA PHE A 8 -1.90 -36.29 2.93
C PHE A 8 -1.72 -37.73 3.38
N ARG A 9 -2.32 -38.67 2.67
CA ARG A 9 -1.96 -40.08 2.85
C ARG A 9 -0.65 -40.30 2.11
N SER A 10 0.44 -40.40 2.88
CA SER A 10 1.77 -40.72 2.38
C SER A 10 1.70 -41.95 1.48
N LEU A 11 1.98 -41.76 0.22
CA LEU A 11 2.42 -42.84 -0.65
C LEU A 11 3.86 -43.15 -0.22
N GLU A 12 4.03 -44.28 0.45
CA GLU A 12 5.31 -44.97 0.65
C GLU A 12 6.41 -44.16 1.40
N GLY A 13 6.18 -43.73 2.64
CA GLY A 13 7.27 -43.35 3.54
C GLY A 13 8.24 -42.26 3.05
N ARG A 14 7.94 -41.59 1.95
CA ARG A 14 8.75 -40.45 1.45
C ARG A 14 8.32 -39.19 2.12
N GLU A 15 9.24 -38.59 2.84
CA GLU A 15 9.04 -37.26 3.43
C GLU A 15 8.72 -36.25 2.33
N TYR A 16 7.60 -35.54 2.43
CA TYR A 16 7.23 -34.51 1.45
C TYR A 16 8.21 -33.34 1.55
N VAL A 17 9.08 -33.19 0.56
CA VAL A 17 10.00 -32.05 0.42
C VAL A 17 9.30 -30.99 -0.44
N PRO A 18 8.89 -29.86 0.14
CA PRO A 18 8.25 -28.80 -0.63
C PRO A 18 9.23 -28.20 -1.65
N PHE A 19 8.72 -27.89 -2.86
CA PHE A 19 9.48 -27.15 -3.86
C PHE A 19 9.96 -25.81 -3.29
N ARG A 20 11.21 -25.44 -3.58
CA ARG A 20 11.84 -24.18 -3.20
C ARG A 20 12.33 -23.45 -4.44
N TYR A 21 12.12 -22.13 -4.47
CA TYR A 21 12.67 -21.23 -5.49
C TYR A 21 14.18 -21.03 -5.28
N GLU A 22 14.81 -20.35 -6.25
CA GLU A 22 16.27 -20.09 -6.26
C GLU A 22 16.76 -19.34 -5.00
N ASN A 23 15.89 -18.56 -4.36
CA ASN A 23 16.17 -17.85 -3.12
C ASN A 23 15.93 -18.68 -1.85
N GLY A 24 15.58 -19.97 -1.99
CA GLY A 24 15.28 -20.88 -0.89
C GLY A 24 13.86 -20.81 -0.31
N ASP A 25 13.04 -19.85 -0.74
CA ASP A 25 11.67 -19.74 -0.28
C ASP A 25 10.77 -20.82 -0.91
N THR A 26 9.87 -21.40 -0.11
CA THR A 26 8.70 -22.09 -0.63
C THR A 26 7.67 -21.10 -1.17
N ARG A 27 6.69 -21.55 -1.94
CA ARG A 27 5.60 -20.67 -2.44
C ARG A 27 4.91 -19.89 -1.33
N LYS A 28 4.64 -20.53 -0.19
CA LYS A 28 4.02 -19.90 0.97
C LYS A 28 4.93 -18.82 1.58
N GLU A 29 6.22 -19.10 1.72
CA GLU A 29 7.20 -18.16 2.25
C GLU A 29 7.41 -16.97 1.29
N LEU A 30 7.49 -17.22 -0.02
CA LEU A 30 7.57 -16.18 -1.03
C LEU A 30 6.42 -15.18 -0.89
N LEU A 31 5.17 -15.64 -0.85
CA LEU A 31 4.00 -14.78 -0.72
C LEU A 31 3.96 -14.06 0.63
N ALA A 32 4.22 -14.75 1.74
CA ALA A 32 4.19 -14.16 3.07
C ALA A 32 5.23 -13.06 3.25
N ARG A 33 6.47 -13.30 2.79
CA ARG A 33 7.59 -12.33 2.90
C ARG A 33 7.48 -11.19 1.89
N SER A 34 6.83 -11.41 0.75
CA SER A 34 6.65 -10.40 -0.29
C SER A 34 5.70 -9.29 0.12
N ARG A 35 4.79 -9.53 1.05
CA ARG A 35 3.85 -8.52 1.54
C ARG A 35 4.54 -7.21 1.94
N TYR A 36 5.67 -7.30 2.62
CA TYR A 36 6.38 -6.11 3.11
C TYR A 36 7.16 -5.37 2.00
N LEU A 37 7.63 -6.07 0.98
CA LEU A 37 8.35 -5.41 -0.11
C LEU A 37 7.40 -4.67 -1.06
N LEU A 38 6.15 -5.14 -1.23
CA LEU A 38 5.16 -4.49 -2.09
C LEU A 38 4.72 -3.11 -1.58
N PHE A 39 4.90 -2.82 -0.29
CA PHE A 39 4.66 -1.49 0.27
C PHE A 39 5.81 -0.51 0.09
N LYS A 40 6.98 -0.99 -0.33
CA LYS A 40 8.17 -0.17 -0.55
C LYS A 40 8.34 0.17 -2.03
N SER A 41 8.98 1.30 -2.31
CA SER A 41 9.54 1.58 -3.63
C SER A 41 10.69 0.62 -3.94
N GLY A 42 10.81 0.15 -5.18
CA GLY A 42 11.89 -0.75 -5.60
C GLY A 42 13.28 -0.22 -5.32
N GLU A 43 13.46 1.10 -5.38
CA GLU A 43 14.72 1.78 -5.03
C GLU A 43 15.15 1.58 -3.55
N LYS A 44 14.19 1.23 -2.68
CA LYS A 44 14.41 1.00 -1.25
C LYS A 44 14.51 -0.48 -0.88
N TRP A 45 14.52 -1.37 -1.87
CA TRP A 45 14.68 -2.79 -1.61
C TRP A 45 16.14 -3.14 -1.31
N THR A 46 16.32 -4.06 -0.38
CA THR A 46 17.61 -4.73 -0.22
C THR A 46 17.85 -5.70 -1.38
N LEU A 47 19.09 -6.14 -1.58
CA LEU A 47 19.41 -7.12 -2.62
C LEU A 47 18.57 -8.41 -2.50
N SER A 48 18.35 -8.89 -1.27
CA SER A 48 17.49 -10.05 -0.99
C SER A 48 16.01 -9.78 -1.34
N GLN A 49 15.52 -8.56 -1.09
CA GLN A 49 14.16 -8.16 -1.46
C GLN A 49 14.01 -8.04 -2.98
N SER A 50 15.01 -7.51 -3.69
CA SER A 50 15.00 -7.43 -5.15
C SER A 50 14.93 -8.82 -5.79
N LYS A 51 15.79 -9.76 -5.37
CA LYS A 51 15.74 -11.15 -5.84
C LYS A 51 14.37 -11.80 -5.59
N ARG A 52 13.78 -11.56 -4.42
CA ARG A 52 12.45 -12.08 -4.10
C ARG A 52 11.36 -11.44 -4.98
N ALA A 53 11.46 -10.14 -5.26
CA ALA A 53 10.53 -9.44 -6.14
C ALA A 53 10.60 -9.97 -7.58
N GLU A 54 11.78 -10.28 -8.09
CA GLU A 54 11.97 -10.88 -9.42
C GLU A 54 11.25 -12.23 -9.52
N ILE A 55 11.43 -13.11 -8.54
CA ILE A 55 10.73 -14.39 -8.49
C ILE A 55 9.21 -14.17 -8.38
N LEU A 56 8.78 -13.29 -7.47
CA LEU A 56 7.36 -12.99 -7.27
C LEU A 56 6.70 -12.51 -8.56
N PHE A 57 7.32 -11.58 -9.27
CA PHE A 57 6.75 -10.97 -10.48
C PHE A 57 6.84 -11.88 -11.70
N ARG A 58 7.74 -12.85 -11.71
CA ARG A 58 7.78 -13.92 -12.70
C ARG A 58 6.62 -14.90 -12.49
N GLU A 59 6.39 -15.31 -11.25
CA GLU A 59 5.34 -16.26 -10.88
C GLU A 59 3.93 -15.66 -10.90
N TYR A 60 3.84 -14.34 -10.61
CA TYR A 60 2.58 -13.60 -10.50
C TYR A 60 2.64 -12.28 -11.28
N PRO A 61 2.50 -12.31 -12.62
CA PRO A 61 2.54 -11.11 -13.46
C PRO A 61 1.50 -10.05 -13.06
N ASP A 62 0.33 -10.49 -12.60
CA ASP A 62 -0.74 -9.59 -12.13
C ASP A 62 -0.28 -8.75 -10.94
N LEU A 63 0.48 -9.34 -10.01
CA LEU A 63 1.06 -8.59 -8.90
C LEU A 63 2.10 -7.56 -9.37
N LYS A 64 2.86 -7.85 -10.42
CA LYS A 64 3.77 -6.88 -11.03
C LYS A 64 3.00 -5.68 -11.59
N THR A 65 1.92 -5.93 -12.31
CA THR A 65 1.05 -4.89 -12.88
C THR A 65 0.41 -4.06 -11.77
N ALA A 66 -0.18 -4.70 -10.76
CA ALA A 66 -0.78 -4.03 -9.61
C ALA A 66 0.24 -3.19 -8.82
N TYR A 67 1.44 -3.72 -8.61
CA TYR A 67 2.55 -2.97 -7.98
C TYR A 67 2.93 -1.74 -8.80
N GLY A 68 3.05 -1.90 -10.14
CA GLY A 68 3.35 -0.80 -11.05
C GLY A 68 2.30 0.32 -11.01
N LEU A 69 1.00 -0.02 -10.96
CA LEU A 69 -0.08 0.94 -10.83
C LEU A 69 -0.04 1.68 -9.50
N SER A 70 0.14 0.96 -8.39
CA SER A 70 0.26 1.55 -7.05
C SER A 70 1.48 2.47 -6.93
N HIS A 71 2.62 2.03 -7.49
CA HIS A 71 3.85 2.80 -7.47
C HIS A 71 3.74 4.07 -8.33
N SER A 72 3.18 3.97 -9.55
CA SER A 72 2.99 5.13 -10.43
C SER A 72 2.04 6.16 -9.81
N LEU A 73 0.97 5.73 -9.13
CA LEU A 73 0.10 6.65 -8.39
C LEU A 73 0.88 7.39 -7.28
N ARG A 74 1.68 6.67 -6.49
CA ARG A 74 2.54 7.29 -5.46
C ARG A 74 3.51 8.32 -6.06
N MET A 75 4.08 8.02 -7.23
CA MET A 75 5.00 8.92 -7.91
C MET A 75 4.34 10.20 -8.41
N ILE A 76 3.04 10.16 -8.77
CA ILE A 76 2.27 11.36 -9.13
C ILE A 76 2.29 12.36 -7.99
N PHE A 77 2.04 11.90 -6.75
CA PHE A 77 2.01 12.79 -5.58
C PHE A 77 3.39 13.19 -5.06
N SER A 78 4.41 12.37 -5.26
CA SER A 78 5.76 12.65 -4.74
C SER A 78 6.64 13.48 -5.68
N LYS A 79 6.55 13.26 -6.99
CA LYS A 79 7.45 13.91 -7.97
C LYS A 79 6.86 15.16 -8.61
N ASN A 80 5.55 15.22 -8.81
CA ASN A 80 4.94 16.39 -9.43
C ASN A 80 4.87 17.56 -8.45
N THR A 81 5.30 18.73 -8.92
CA THR A 81 5.28 19.98 -8.16
C THR A 81 4.29 20.97 -8.73
N VAL A 82 3.83 20.76 -9.96
CA VAL A 82 2.96 21.66 -10.72
C VAL A 82 1.64 20.93 -11.03
N LYS A 83 0.53 21.65 -10.87
CA LYS A 83 -0.83 21.16 -11.05
C LYS A 83 -1.05 20.51 -12.43
N ASP A 84 -0.57 21.16 -13.50
CA ASP A 84 -0.77 20.67 -14.88
C ASP A 84 0.03 19.38 -15.16
N ALA A 85 1.24 19.28 -14.62
CA ALA A 85 2.05 18.05 -14.72
C ALA A 85 1.40 16.89 -13.96
N ALA A 86 0.80 17.16 -12.80
CA ALA A 86 0.05 16.19 -12.04
C ALA A 86 -1.20 15.73 -12.79
N ARG A 87 -1.95 16.68 -13.39
CA ARG A 87 -3.13 16.40 -14.22
C ARG A 87 -2.81 15.44 -15.37
N LEU A 88 -1.75 15.73 -16.14
CA LEU A 88 -1.32 14.88 -17.24
C LEU A 88 -0.88 13.49 -16.74
N SER A 89 -0.18 13.43 -15.61
CA SER A 89 0.28 12.18 -15.02
C SER A 89 -0.89 11.33 -14.51
N MET A 90 -1.93 11.95 -13.96
CA MET A 90 -3.15 11.28 -13.55
C MET A 90 -3.92 10.73 -14.75
N ALA A 91 -4.06 11.50 -15.83
CA ALA A 91 -4.71 11.03 -17.05
C ALA A 91 -4.01 9.78 -17.62
N LYS A 92 -2.68 9.79 -17.68
CA LYS A 92 -1.90 8.61 -18.09
C LYS A 92 -2.09 7.42 -17.12
N TRP A 93 -2.27 7.68 -15.83
CA TRP A 93 -2.50 6.63 -14.85
C TRP A 93 -3.89 6.01 -15.02
N TYR A 94 -4.94 6.81 -15.30
CA TYR A 94 -6.28 6.29 -15.59
C TYR A 94 -6.29 5.34 -16.79
N ASN A 95 -5.63 5.70 -17.88
CA ASN A 95 -5.53 4.82 -19.04
C ASN A 95 -4.87 3.47 -18.68
N LYS A 96 -3.80 3.49 -17.88
CA LYS A 96 -3.15 2.25 -17.41
C LYS A 96 -4.04 1.41 -16.52
N VAL A 97 -4.89 2.03 -15.69
CA VAL A 97 -5.85 1.33 -14.83
C VAL A 97 -6.91 0.64 -15.70
N GLU A 98 -7.42 1.34 -16.71
CA GLU A 98 -8.40 0.82 -17.66
C GLU A 98 -7.83 -0.37 -18.44
N GLU A 99 -6.63 -0.23 -19.00
CA GLU A 99 -5.91 -1.29 -19.73
C GLU A 99 -5.66 -2.53 -18.84
N ALA A 100 -5.34 -2.34 -17.57
CA ALA A 100 -5.08 -3.43 -16.63
C ALA A 100 -6.34 -4.17 -16.19
N GLY A 101 -7.52 -3.55 -16.22
CA GLY A 101 -8.82 -4.17 -15.97
C GLY A 101 -9.07 -4.63 -14.52
N PHE A 102 -8.24 -4.23 -13.54
CA PHE A 102 -8.44 -4.62 -12.16
C PHE A 102 -9.61 -3.89 -11.50
N ARG A 103 -10.63 -4.63 -11.09
CA ARG A 103 -11.82 -4.06 -10.43
C ARG A 103 -11.48 -3.17 -9.23
N SER A 104 -10.53 -3.56 -8.41
CA SER A 104 -10.10 -2.76 -7.25
C SER A 104 -9.48 -1.42 -7.64
N PHE A 105 -8.68 -1.38 -8.71
CA PHE A 105 -8.10 -0.14 -9.22
C PHE A 105 -9.14 0.74 -9.91
N ASN A 106 -10.13 0.15 -10.57
CA ASN A 106 -11.24 0.91 -11.15
C ASN A 106 -12.05 1.66 -10.08
N VAL A 107 -12.28 1.03 -8.91
CA VAL A 107 -12.93 1.70 -7.76
C VAL A 107 -12.09 2.88 -7.25
N ILE A 108 -10.78 2.69 -7.12
CA ILE A 108 -9.85 3.76 -6.72
C ILE A 108 -9.86 4.88 -7.76
N ALA A 109 -9.78 4.56 -9.04
CA ALA A 109 -9.80 5.53 -10.13
C ALA A 109 -11.11 6.35 -10.14
N ALA A 110 -12.26 5.70 -9.93
CA ALA A 110 -13.55 6.38 -9.82
C ALA A 110 -13.58 7.37 -8.64
N THR A 111 -13.09 6.96 -7.47
CA THR A 111 -12.98 7.85 -6.29
C THR A 111 -12.07 9.05 -6.56
N PHE A 112 -10.93 8.83 -7.22
CA PHE A 112 -10.02 9.91 -7.59
C PHE A 112 -10.62 10.84 -8.64
N TYR A 113 -11.44 10.33 -9.54
CA TYR A 113 -12.15 11.13 -10.53
C TYR A 113 -13.23 12.00 -9.88
N GLU A 114 -13.98 11.45 -8.94
CA GLU A 114 -15.03 12.16 -8.17
C GLU A 114 -14.45 13.35 -7.38
N HIS A 115 -13.26 13.16 -6.80
CA HIS A 115 -12.55 14.18 -5.99
C HIS A 115 -11.40 14.87 -6.74
N TYR A 116 -11.48 14.88 -8.07
CA TYR A 116 -10.36 15.30 -8.93
C TYR A 116 -9.85 16.71 -8.64
N ASP A 117 -10.75 17.68 -8.49
CA ASP A 117 -10.38 19.06 -8.26
C ASP A 117 -9.77 19.27 -6.86
N ASP A 118 -10.30 18.61 -5.85
CA ASP A 118 -9.78 18.65 -4.48
C ASP A 118 -8.39 18.05 -4.43
N ILE A 119 -8.17 16.93 -5.09
CA ILE A 119 -6.87 16.27 -5.17
C ILE A 119 -5.86 17.16 -5.90
N LEU A 120 -6.25 17.83 -6.97
CA LEU A 120 -5.37 18.75 -7.70
C LEU A 120 -5.08 20.04 -6.93
N ASN A 121 -5.94 20.45 -6.02
CA ASN A 121 -5.68 21.61 -5.13
C ASN A 121 -4.51 21.37 -4.17
N PHE A 122 -4.16 20.08 -3.90
CA PHE A 122 -2.93 19.72 -3.20
C PHE A 122 -1.67 20.37 -3.83
N TYR A 123 -1.63 20.49 -5.16
CA TYR A 123 -0.47 21.06 -5.86
C TYR A 123 -0.45 22.59 -5.87
N THR A 124 -1.60 23.22 -5.64
CA THR A 124 -1.72 24.69 -5.57
C THR A 124 -1.31 25.20 -4.18
N ASN A 125 -1.58 24.40 -3.16
CA ASN A 125 -1.40 24.85 -1.76
C ASN A 125 -0.74 23.74 -0.91
N ARG A 126 0.58 23.51 -1.15
CA ARG A 126 1.37 22.52 -0.38
C ARG A 126 1.41 22.79 1.14
N SER A 127 1.01 24.00 1.56
CA SER A 127 0.89 24.37 2.98
C SER A 127 -0.12 23.49 3.75
N SER A 128 -1.11 22.91 3.06
CA SER A 128 -2.06 21.98 3.66
C SER A 128 -1.39 20.71 4.21
N ASN A 129 -0.32 20.23 3.56
CA ASN A 129 0.43 19.07 4.03
C ASN A 129 1.25 19.38 5.28
N ALA A 130 1.88 20.55 5.34
CA ALA A 130 2.61 20.97 6.53
C ALA A 130 1.66 21.11 7.74
N ALA A 131 0.44 21.61 7.53
CA ALA A 131 -0.59 21.67 8.56
C ALA A 131 -1.06 20.27 8.98
N ALA A 132 -1.29 19.36 8.02
CA ALA A 132 -1.68 17.96 8.29
C ALA A 132 -0.56 17.18 8.99
N GLU A 133 0.70 17.36 8.58
CA GLU A 133 1.87 16.77 9.24
C GLU A 133 2.06 17.30 10.65
N SER A 134 1.90 18.60 10.86
CA SER A 134 1.93 19.24 12.18
C SER A 134 0.81 18.68 13.07
N PHE A 135 -0.41 18.57 12.55
CA PHE A 135 -1.54 17.98 13.27
C PHE A 135 -1.30 16.51 13.62
N ASN A 136 -0.81 15.71 12.67
CA ASN A 136 -0.46 14.31 12.92
C ASN A 136 0.67 14.16 13.95
N ALA A 137 1.66 15.06 13.95
CA ALA A 137 2.70 15.08 14.97
C ALA A 137 2.13 15.38 16.36
N LYS A 138 1.19 16.33 16.46
CA LYS A 138 0.47 16.64 17.71
C LYS A 138 -0.34 15.47 18.21
N ILE A 139 -1.05 14.75 17.30
CA ILE A 139 -1.80 13.53 17.66
C ILE A 139 -0.85 12.46 18.21
N LYS A 140 0.28 12.23 17.54
CA LYS A 140 1.29 11.25 17.99
C LYS A 140 1.86 11.61 19.37
N ALA A 141 2.21 12.87 19.58
CA ALA A 141 2.71 13.36 20.88
C ALA A 141 1.66 13.20 21.99
N PHE A 142 0.41 13.57 21.70
CA PHE A 142 -0.70 13.40 22.66
C PHE A 142 -0.95 11.92 22.98
N ARG A 143 -0.90 11.05 21.98
CA ARG A 143 -1.02 9.59 22.19
C ARG A 143 0.10 9.05 23.05
N ALA A 144 1.34 9.49 22.82
CA ALA A 144 2.50 9.09 23.62
C ALA A 144 2.39 9.54 25.09
N SER A 145 1.83 10.74 25.34
CA SER A 145 1.63 11.26 26.70
C SER A 145 0.63 10.46 27.53
N LEU A 146 -0.29 9.75 26.90
CA LEU A 146 -1.33 8.95 27.57
C LEU A 146 -0.89 7.52 27.92
N ARG A 147 0.35 7.12 27.59
CA ARG A 147 0.95 5.80 27.91
C ARG A 147 0.07 4.59 27.56
N GLY A 148 -0.66 4.67 26.47
CA GLY A 148 -1.58 3.65 26.00
C GLY A 148 -3.04 4.10 26.10
N ILE A 149 -3.79 3.79 25.04
CA ILE A 149 -5.20 4.16 24.95
C ILE A 149 -5.99 2.88 25.07
N VAL A 150 -6.71 2.76 26.16
CA VAL A 150 -7.63 1.65 26.42
C VAL A 150 -9.01 1.97 25.82
N ASP A 151 -9.39 3.27 25.77
CA ASP A 151 -10.66 3.74 25.24
C ASP A 151 -10.42 4.73 24.08
N GLU A 152 -10.68 4.26 22.87
CA GLU A 152 -10.53 5.03 21.62
C GLU A 152 -11.52 6.21 21.55
N LYS A 153 -12.76 6.03 22.04
CA LYS A 153 -13.80 7.08 22.05
C LYS A 153 -13.42 8.23 22.98
N PHE A 154 -12.91 7.91 24.15
CA PHE A 154 -12.43 8.90 25.12
C PHE A 154 -11.22 9.66 24.58
N PHE A 155 -10.31 8.98 23.89
CA PHE A 155 -9.17 9.62 23.23
C PHE A 155 -9.61 10.60 22.15
N LEU A 156 -10.51 10.19 21.26
CA LEU A 156 -11.04 11.06 20.20
C LEU A 156 -11.79 12.26 20.77
N TYR A 157 -12.57 12.06 21.83
CA TYR A 157 -13.25 13.15 22.54
C TYR A 157 -12.28 14.18 23.10
N ARG A 158 -11.20 13.75 23.77
CA ARG A 158 -10.17 14.65 24.30
C ARG A 158 -9.40 15.36 23.20
N LEU A 159 -9.08 14.66 22.12
CA LEU A 159 -8.43 15.22 20.95
C LEU A 159 -9.28 16.33 20.35
N ALA A 160 -10.57 16.09 20.15
CA ALA A 160 -11.52 17.08 19.64
C ALA A 160 -11.59 18.32 20.56
N LYS A 161 -11.65 18.14 21.88
CA LYS A 161 -11.67 19.26 22.83
C LYS A 161 -10.40 20.14 22.77
N ILE A 162 -9.24 19.51 22.60
CA ILE A 162 -7.97 20.25 22.62
C ILE A 162 -7.72 20.99 21.29
N TYR A 163 -8.12 20.40 20.16
CA TYR A 163 -7.74 20.91 18.83
C TYR A 163 -8.87 21.50 18.00
N ALA A 164 -10.13 21.11 18.25
CA ALA A 164 -11.28 21.67 17.52
C ALA A 164 -11.91 22.90 18.20
N TYR A 165 -11.67 23.08 19.50
CA TYR A 165 -12.14 24.23 20.28
C TYR A 165 -10.96 24.87 21.02
N PRO A 166 -10.05 25.58 20.33
CA PRO A 166 -9.04 26.38 21.02
C PRO A 166 -9.79 27.51 21.76
N HIS A 167 -9.55 27.60 23.06
CA HIS A 167 -10.04 28.71 23.92
C HIS A 167 -9.35 29.99 23.55
#